data_260a92da276cb9348b691db8358fa324
#
_entry.id   260a92da276cb9348b691db8358fa324
#
_cell.length_a   1.000
_cell.length_b   1.000
_cell.length_c   1.000
_cell.angle_alpha   90.00
_cell.angle_beta   90.00
_cell.angle_gamma   90.00
#
_symmetry.space_group_name_H-M   'P 1'
#
loop_
_entity.id
_entity.type
_entity.pdbx_description
1 polymer ?
#
loop_
_entity_poly.entity_id
_entity_poly.type
_entity_poly.pdbx_seq_one_letter_code
_entity_poly.pdbx_strand_id
1 'polypeptide(L)' 'NAQYVEIAREVLPAGLLIRELRVEYKKAAILGDQIIPRVSAEEGCYTVALCDTEGRPYAVVWLRTGVAVCATREQ' A
#
# COMPACT_ATOMS: atom_id res chain seq x y z
N ASN A 1 1.39 11.96 1.89
CA ASN A 1 0.21 12.49 2.52
C ASN A 1 -0.63 11.34 3.08
N ALA A 2 -1.25 11.59 4.22
CA ALA A 2 -1.92 10.55 4.99
C ALA A 2 -3.06 9.90 4.21
N GLN A 3 -3.64 10.64 3.29
CA GLN A 3 -4.75 10.15 2.51
C GLN A 3 -4.38 8.95 1.62
N TYR A 4 -3.19 9.00 1.04
CA TYR A 4 -2.73 7.89 0.22
C TYR A 4 -2.50 6.64 1.07
N VAL A 5 -1.95 6.84 2.26
CA VAL A 5 -1.72 5.72 3.17
C VAL A 5 -3.05 5.10 3.58
N GLU A 6 -4.06 5.92 3.83
CA GLU A 6 -5.36 5.39 4.21
C GLU A 6 -5.99 4.59 3.09
N ILE A 7 -5.90 5.08 1.85
CA ILE A 7 -6.43 4.34 0.71
C ILE A 7 -5.71 3.01 0.59
N ALA A 8 -4.39 3.00 0.73
CA ALA A 8 -3.63 1.78 0.64
C ALA A 8 -4.06 0.78 1.70
N ARG A 9 -4.29 1.23 2.91
CA ARG A 9 -4.70 0.33 3.99
C ARG A 9 -6.08 -0.23 3.76
N GLU A 10 -6.97 0.52 3.12
CA GLU A 10 -8.32 0.06 2.88
C GLU A 10 -8.38 -1.09 1.88
N VAL A 11 -7.44 -1.13 0.94
CA VAL A 11 -7.46 -2.18 -0.07
C VAL A 11 -6.68 -3.42 0.33
N LEU A 12 -6.05 -3.41 1.51
CA LEU A 12 -5.31 -4.55 2.01
C LEU A 12 -6.15 -5.33 3.01
N PRO A 13 -5.81 -6.61 3.22
CA PRO A 13 -6.58 -7.40 4.17
C PRO A 13 -6.53 -6.80 5.57
N ALA A 14 -7.62 -6.92 6.29
CA ALA A 14 -7.68 -6.45 7.66
C ALA A 14 -6.78 -7.32 8.55
N GLY A 15 -6.27 -6.72 9.60
CA GLY A 15 -5.50 -7.47 10.58
C GLY A 15 -4.04 -7.62 10.27
N LEU A 16 -3.56 -6.99 9.20
CA LEU A 16 -2.13 -7.04 8.91
C LEU A 16 -1.35 -6.23 9.93
N LEU A 17 -0.26 -6.80 10.38
CA LEU A 17 0.66 -6.09 11.25
C LEU A 17 1.73 -5.45 10.38
N ILE A 18 1.68 -4.13 10.27
CA ILE A 18 2.58 -3.40 9.39
C ILE A 18 3.83 -3.02 10.17
N ARG A 19 4.98 -3.49 9.73
CA ARG A 19 6.25 -3.19 10.36
C ARG A 19 6.96 -2.01 9.74
N GLU A 20 6.85 -1.89 8.42
CA GLU A 20 7.48 -0.78 7.70
C GLU A 20 6.52 -0.26 6.67
N LEU A 21 6.59 1.03 6.44
CA LEU A 21 5.77 1.67 5.45
C LEU A 21 6.60 2.74 4.76
N ARG A 22 6.59 2.72 3.43
CA ARG A 22 7.26 3.72 2.62
C ARG A 22 6.28 4.25 1.60
N VAL A 23 6.36 5.54 1.34
CA VAL A 23 5.52 6.19 0.35
C VAL A 23 6.41 6.98 -0.58
N GLU A 24 6.20 6.77 -1.87
CA GLU A 24 6.87 7.58 -2.87
C GLU A 24 5.82 8.35 -3.65
N TYR A 25 5.93 9.67 -3.64
CA TYR A 25 4.99 10.54 -4.35
C TYR A 25 5.52 10.78 -5.75
N LYS A 26 4.66 10.57 -6.74
CA LYS A 26 5.03 10.71 -8.14
C LYS A 26 4.48 11.97 -8.77
N LYS A 27 3.22 12.28 -8.48
CA LYS A 27 2.58 13.47 -9.02
C LYS A 27 1.40 13.83 -8.14
N ALA A 28 0.95 15.05 -8.26
CA ALA A 28 -0.17 15.55 -7.47
C ALA A 28 -1.49 15.06 -8.05
N ALA A 29 -2.42 14.71 -7.18
CA ALA A 29 -3.80 14.46 -7.56
C ALA A 29 -4.58 15.74 -7.37
N ILE A 30 -5.56 15.97 -8.23
CA ILE A 30 -6.43 17.13 -8.15
C ILE A 30 -7.79 16.67 -7.69
N LEU A 31 -8.50 17.55 -7.03
CA LEU A 31 -9.86 17.24 -6.59
C LEU A 31 -10.67 16.78 -7.79
N GLY A 32 -11.35 15.64 -7.63
CA GLY A 32 -12.12 15.05 -8.70
C GLY A 32 -11.37 13.99 -9.50
N ASP A 33 -10.05 13.89 -9.33
CA ASP A 33 -9.30 12.82 -9.97
C ASP A 33 -9.70 11.48 -9.39
N GLN A 34 -9.73 10.49 -10.25
CA GLN A 34 -10.03 9.14 -9.85
C GLN A 34 -8.74 8.43 -9.47
N ILE A 35 -8.72 7.81 -8.30
CA ILE A 35 -7.55 7.07 -7.84
C ILE A 35 -7.89 5.60 -7.87
N ILE A 36 -7.14 4.84 -8.65
CA ILE A 36 -7.36 3.42 -8.84
C ILE A 36 -6.20 2.67 -8.19
N PRO A 37 -6.45 1.99 -7.06
CA PRO A 37 -5.36 1.26 -6.40
C PRO A 37 -5.07 -0.04 -7.13
N ARG A 38 -3.79 -0.34 -7.27
CA ARG A 38 -3.31 -1.61 -7.79
C ARG A 38 -2.42 -2.25 -6.78
N VAL A 39 -2.77 -3.45 -6.37
CA VAL A 39 -2.09 -4.14 -5.28
C VAL A 39 -1.26 -5.28 -5.84
N SER A 40 -0.01 -5.33 -5.41
CA SER A 40 0.89 -6.43 -5.66
C SER A 40 1.30 -7.02 -4.34
N ALA A 41 1.22 -8.31 -4.20
CA ALA A 41 1.58 -8.97 -2.94
C ALA A 41 2.69 -9.96 -3.18
N GLU A 42 3.72 -9.86 -2.35
CA GLU A 42 4.78 -10.85 -2.30
C GLU A 42 4.93 -11.27 -0.87
N GLU A 43 5.75 -12.27 -0.66
CA GLU A 43 5.89 -12.82 0.68
C GLU A 43 6.32 -11.72 1.65
N GLY A 44 5.46 -11.41 2.60
CA GLY A 44 5.76 -10.41 3.61
C GLY A 44 5.73 -8.96 3.15
N CYS A 45 5.39 -8.70 1.88
CA CYS A 45 5.42 -7.35 1.35
C CYS A 45 4.21 -7.09 0.48
N TYR A 46 3.71 -5.87 0.58
CA TYR A 46 2.64 -5.39 -0.28
C TYR A 46 3.08 -4.09 -0.95
N THR A 47 2.73 -3.96 -2.22
CA THR A 47 2.94 -2.71 -2.94
C THR A 47 1.59 -2.25 -3.45
N VAL A 48 1.21 -1.03 -3.11
CA VAL A 48 -0.05 -0.46 -3.56
C VAL A 48 0.29 0.77 -4.39
N ALA A 49 0.02 0.68 -5.69
CA ALA A 49 0.20 1.81 -6.59
C ALA A 49 -1.14 2.49 -6.75
N LEU A 50 -1.19 3.77 -6.38
CA LEU A 50 -2.41 4.56 -6.47
C LEU A 50 -2.36 5.32 -7.77
N CYS A 51 -3.09 4.83 -8.76
CA CYS A 51 -2.90 5.22 -10.15
C CYS A 51 -4.04 6.06 -10.68
N ASP A 52 -3.77 6.79 -11.76
CA ASP A 52 -4.82 7.47 -12.50
C ASP A 52 -5.49 6.48 -13.46
N THR A 53 -6.41 7.00 -14.26
CA THR A 53 -7.17 6.15 -15.17
C THR A 53 -6.33 5.60 -16.31
N GLU A 54 -5.13 6.13 -16.51
CA GLU A 54 -4.21 5.64 -17.53
C GLU A 54 -3.14 4.73 -16.97
N GLY A 55 -3.19 4.43 -15.69
CA GLY A 55 -2.26 3.52 -15.06
C GLY A 55 -1.01 4.18 -14.52
N ARG A 56 -0.92 5.50 -14.53
CA ARG A 56 0.26 6.20 -14.01
C ARG A 56 0.05 6.52 -12.54
N PRO A 57 1.03 6.22 -11.70
CA PRO A 57 0.81 6.37 -10.26
C PRO A 57 0.93 7.81 -9.79
N TYR A 58 0.01 8.19 -8.90
CA TYR A 58 0.18 9.39 -8.08
C TYR A 58 1.15 9.12 -6.97
N ALA A 59 1.08 7.93 -6.40
CA ALA A 59 1.93 7.54 -5.30
C ALA A 59 2.02 6.03 -5.26
N VAL A 60 3.12 5.53 -4.71
CA VAL A 60 3.30 4.10 -4.48
C VAL A 60 3.59 3.91 -3.01
N VAL A 61 2.85 3.00 -2.40
CA VAL A 61 2.99 2.71 -0.98
C VAL A 61 3.53 1.30 -0.85
N TRP A 62 4.66 1.17 -0.18
CA TRP A 62 5.24 -0.14 0.13
C TRP A 62 5.02 -0.43 1.60
N LEU A 63 4.51 -1.63 1.88
CA LEU A 63 4.27 -2.05 3.25
C LEU A 63 4.97 -3.38 3.47
N ARG A 64 5.73 -3.45 4.55
CA ARG A 64 6.29 -4.71 4.99
C ARG A 64 5.51 -5.16 6.20
N THR A 65 4.97 -6.37 6.12
CA THR A 65 4.18 -6.89 7.24
C THR A 65 5.09 -7.66 8.17
N GLY A 66 4.82 -7.53 9.45
CA GLY A 66 5.44 -8.38 10.44
C GLY A 66 4.77 -9.73 10.37
N VAL A 67 5.57 -10.75 10.31
CA VAL A 67 5.04 -12.06 10.43
C VAL A 67 4.82 -12.28 11.88
N ALA A 68 3.70 -12.43 12.14
CA ALA A 68 3.42 -12.71 13.49
C ALA A 68 4.32 -13.79 13.97
N VAL A 69 4.67 -13.83 13.97
CA VAL A 69 5.27 -14.45 14.11
C VAL A 69 5.36 -15.52 14.25
N CYS A 70 5.22 -15.43 13.99
CA CYS A 70 5.22 -16.10 13.95
C CYS A 70 5.63 -16.75 14.15
N ALA A 71 5.67 -16.77 14.24
CA ALA A 71 5.86 -17.28 14.27
C ALA A 71 6.39 -17.92 14.56
N THR A 72 6.38 -17.79 14.81
CA THR A 72 6.67 -18.34 14.94
C THR A 72 7.10 -19.14 15.08
N ARG A 73 7.02 -19.20 15.33
CA ARG A 73 7.19 -19.96 15.30
C ARG A 73 7.70 -20.69 14.99
N GLU A 74 7.63 -20.66 14.89
CA GLU A 74 7.85 -21.37 14.53
C GLU A 74 8.37 -21.84 14.26
N GLN A 75 8.38 -21.83 14.55
CA GLN A 75 8.68 -22.27 14.18
C GLN A 75 9.06 -22.65 14.13
#